data_f03fe8948b73040f6668c62d04efdc92
#
_entry.id   f03fe8948b73040f6668c62d04efdc92
#
_cell.length_a   1.000
_cell.length_b   1.000
_cell.length_c   1.000
_cell.angle_alpha   90.00
_cell.angle_beta   90.00
_cell.angle_gamma   90.00
#
_symmetry.space_group_name_H-M   'P 1'
#
loop_
_entity.id
_entity.type
_entity.pdbx_description
1 polymer ?
#
loop_
_entity_poly.entity_id
_entity_poly.type
_entity_poly.pdbx_seq_one_letter_code
_entity_poly.pdbx_strand_id
1 'polypeptide(L)'
;MRAVVTGSSGFLGRAFAHALTERGAEVVGLDLAAAPDAPWRTVLCDLAYLGDWRRHLDGADLVVHTAARVGEAGTPAQFWSQNAVATQHVVEASAGVGRLLHLSSIVVHGHGAPDPCPEEHPVRPTGNPYTDTKVAAEHAVLLAAAAGRVRATVVRPGDVYGPGSRQWTVRAVEMIKAGRFALVDGDRGILSPTFVSDVVAGGLAAADHADALGETFHVTGGAGVSPRVFFGNYARMLGVRLWSVPPVVARAAAPVVAAASRALGKTPPLSGRTLEYVTHPGTYSVEKAARVLGWRPAVGLNEGMVRTEAWLRAEGLV
;
A
#
# COMPACT_ATOMS: atom_id res chain seq x y z
N MET A 1 23.41 -5.82 10.29
CA MET A 1 22.32 -4.80 10.34
C MET A 1 21.12 -5.41 11.07
N ARG A 2 20.58 -4.69 12.03
CA ARG A 2 19.37 -5.10 12.77
C ARG A 2 18.18 -4.30 12.25
N ALA A 3 17.16 -4.99 11.74
CA ALA A 3 15.97 -4.37 11.16
C ALA A 3 14.70 -4.74 11.91
N VAL A 4 13.79 -3.79 12.10
CA VAL A 4 12.47 -4.05 12.65
C VAL A 4 11.43 -3.74 11.57
N VAL A 5 10.51 -4.69 11.33
CA VAL A 5 9.43 -4.51 10.36
C VAL A 5 8.09 -4.57 11.09
N THR A 6 7.34 -3.49 11.07
CA THR A 6 5.98 -3.47 11.61
C THR A 6 4.99 -3.89 10.52
N GLY A 7 3.95 -4.64 10.90
CA GLY A 7 3.05 -5.25 9.91
C GLY A 7 3.73 -6.39 9.15
N SER A 8 4.68 -7.07 9.80
CA SER A 8 5.56 -8.09 9.21
C SER A 8 4.86 -9.35 8.70
N SER A 9 3.65 -9.60 9.14
CA SER A 9 2.80 -10.70 8.66
C SER A 9 1.88 -10.29 7.51
N GLY A 10 1.78 -8.99 7.24
CA GLY A 10 1.04 -8.41 6.13
C GLY A 10 1.80 -8.52 4.80
N PHE A 11 1.12 -8.20 3.70
CA PHE A 11 1.66 -8.33 2.33
C PHE A 11 2.99 -7.61 2.12
N LEU A 12 3.05 -6.28 2.32
CA LEU A 12 4.27 -5.51 2.14
C LEU A 12 5.30 -5.79 3.24
N GLY A 13 4.84 -5.94 4.49
CA GLY A 13 5.73 -6.23 5.60
C GLY A 13 6.49 -7.54 5.41
N ARG A 14 5.82 -8.60 4.96
CA ARG A 14 6.49 -9.87 4.60
C ARG A 14 7.51 -9.68 3.48
N ALA A 15 7.16 -8.94 2.44
CA ALA A 15 8.06 -8.71 1.31
C ALA A 15 9.33 -7.94 1.74
N PHE A 16 9.19 -6.90 2.56
CA PHE A 16 10.35 -6.19 3.12
C PHE A 16 11.16 -7.07 4.07
N ALA A 17 10.50 -7.81 4.97
CA ALA A 17 11.19 -8.68 5.92
C ALA A 17 11.99 -9.79 5.21
N HIS A 18 11.45 -10.42 4.16
CA HIS A 18 12.18 -11.37 3.33
C HIS A 18 13.40 -10.72 2.67
N ALA A 19 13.23 -9.61 1.99
CA ALA A 19 14.33 -8.92 1.31
C ALA A 19 15.45 -8.48 2.27
N LEU A 20 15.09 -8.05 3.48
CA LEU A 20 16.06 -7.72 4.53
C LEU A 20 16.79 -8.95 5.04
N THR A 21 16.08 -10.06 5.24
CA THR A 21 16.70 -11.35 5.63
C THR A 21 17.66 -11.85 4.55
N GLU A 22 17.27 -11.76 3.28
CA GLU A 22 18.14 -12.12 2.14
C GLU A 22 19.38 -11.23 2.04
N ARG A 23 19.31 -9.97 2.50
CA ARG A 23 20.46 -9.07 2.65
C ARG A 23 21.32 -9.38 3.89
N GLY A 24 21.01 -10.43 4.66
CA GLY A 24 21.73 -10.81 5.87
C GLY A 24 21.40 -9.95 7.10
N ALA A 25 20.27 -9.25 7.13
CA ALA A 25 19.83 -8.52 8.30
C ALA A 25 19.21 -9.48 9.36
N GLU A 26 19.47 -9.18 10.64
CA GLU A 26 18.66 -9.72 11.74
C GLU A 26 17.32 -8.98 11.76
N VAL A 27 16.24 -9.69 11.39
CA VAL A 27 14.89 -9.11 11.29
C VAL A 27 14.05 -9.48 12.50
N VAL A 28 13.41 -8.47 13.10
CA VAL A 28 12.35 -8.62 14.10
C VAL A 28 11.05 -8.08 13.53
N GLY A 29 10.02 -8.90 13.47
CA GLY A 29 8.67 -8.49 13.07
C GLY A 29 7.83 -8.02 14.25
N LEU A 30 7.04 -6.97 14.08
CA LEU A 30 6.00 -6.54 15.01
C LEU A 30 4.65 -6.60 14.29
N ASP A 31 3.71 -7.38 14.82
CA ASP A 31 2.39 -7.56 14.18
C ASP A 31 1.31 -7.97 15.18
N LEU A 32 0.04 -7.86 14.76
CA LEU A 32 -1.12 -8.40 15.49
C LEU A 32 -1.22 -9.92 15.39
N ALA A 33 -0.65 -10.53 14.36
CA ALA A 33 -0.69 -11.95 14.07
C ALA A 33 0.71 -12.50 13.78
N ALA A 34 0.92 -13.77 14.12
CA ALA A 34 2.16 -14.44 13.77
C ALA A 34 2.20 -14.77 12.27
N ALA A 35 3.42 -14.83 11.72
CA ALA A 35 3.71 -15.37 10.40
C ALA A 35 4.41 -16.73 10.60
N PRO A 36 3.70 -17.87 10.64
CA PRO A 36 4.26 -19.16 11.08
C PRO A 36 5.48 -19.62 10.27
N ASP A 37 5.47 -19.33 8.96
CA ASP A 37 6.53 -19.75 8.02
C ASP A 37 7.61 -18.66 7.81
N ALA A 38 7.62 -17.62 8.64
CA ALA A 38 8.59 -16.53 8.50
C ALA A 38 9.96 -16.95 9.07
N PRO A 39 11.06 -16.66 8.38
CA PRO A 39 12.41 -16.92 8.88
C PRO A 39 12.87 -15.91 9.96
N TRP A 40 12.03 -14.96 10.35
CA TRP A 40 12.28 -14.01 11.42
C TRP A 40 11.35 -14.23 12.61
N ARG A 41 11.77 -13.72 13.78
CA ARG A 41 10.94 -13.70 14.99
C ARG A 41 9.84 -12.65 14.86
N THR A 42 8.57 -13.01 15.09
CA THR A 42 7.45 -12.07 15.20
C THR A 42 7.08 -11.86 16.67
N VAL A 43 7.04 -10.60 17.10
CA VAL A 43 6.52 -10.16 18.39
C VAL A 43 5.06 -9.73 18.20
N LEU A 44 4.15 -10.38 18.91
CA LEU A 44 2.73 -10.03 18.84
C LEU A 44 2.47 -8.78 19.67
N CYS A 45 1.97 -7.74 19.00
CA CYS A 45 1.64 -6.47 19.65
C CYS A 45 0.65 -5.65 18.82
N ASP A 46 -0.12 -4.80 19.50
CA ASP A 46 -0.92 -3.76 18.88
C ASP A 46 -0.21 -2.41 19.05
N LEU A 47 0.25 -1.84 17.93
CA LEU A 47 0.96 -0.57 17.91
C LEU A 47 0.05 0.63 18.25
N ALA A 48 -1.27 0.45 18.23
CA ALA A 48 -2.22 1.46 18.67
C ALA A 48 -2.16 1.73 20.19
N TYR A 49 -1.50 0.84 20.92
CA TYR A 49 -1.30 0.97 22.37
C TYR A 49 0.18 1.02 22.71
N LEU A 50 0.53 1.84 23.69
CA LEU A 50 1.88 1.86 24.24
C LEU A 50 2.16 0.54 24.97
N GLY A 51 3.35 -0.02 24.76
CA GLY A 51 3.73 -1.29 25.37
C GLY A 51 5.20 -1.64 25.16
N ASP A 52 5.57 -2.82 25.64
CA ASP A 52 6.95 -3.35 25.61
C ASP A 52 7.51 -3.56 24.21
N TRP A 53 6.67 -3.55 23.18
CA TRP A 53 7.12 -3.67 21.79
C TRP A 53 8.12 -2.54 21.42
N ARG A 54 8.05 -1.38 22.07
CA ARG A 54 8.92 -0.22 21.82
C ARG A 54 10.40 -0.55 21.99
N ARG A 55 10.73 -1.36 23.00
CA ARG A 55 12.12 -1.81 23.27
C ARG A 55 12.75 -2.58 22.10
N HIS A 56 11.93 -3.15 21.21
CA HIS A 56 12.45 -3.83 20.03
C HIS A 56 12.98 -2.88 18.95
N LEU A 57 12.67 -1.58 19.05
CA LEU A 57 13.21 -0.55 18.17
C LEU A 57 14.55 -0.02 18.66
N ASP A 58 14.88 -0.20 19.95
CA ASP A 58 16.12 0.31 20.54
C ASP A 58 17.33 -0.29 19.81
N GLY A 59 18.21 0.57 19.29
CA GLY A 59 19.41 0.15 18.57
C GLY A 59 19.15 -0.52 17.21
N ALA A 60 17.96 -0.38 16.64
CA ALA A 60 17.71 -0.84 15.27
C ALA A 60 18.40 0.10 14.26
N ASP A 61 19.08 -0.50 13.27
CA ASP A 61 19.64 0.25 12.16
C ASP A 61 18.54 0.77 11.23
N LEU A 62 17.47 -0.03 11.05
CA LEU A 62 16.34 0.28 10.18
C LEU A 62 15.02 -0.17 10.80
N VAL A 63 14.03 0.71 10.80
CA VAL A 63 12.64 0.39 11.04
C VAL A 63 11.85 0.59 9.75
N VAL A 64 11.20 -0.47 9.25
CA VAL A 64 10.27 -0.40 8.11
C VAL A 64 8.84 -0.44 8.64
N HIS A 65 8.17 0.71 8.59
CA HIS A 65 6.81 0.85 9.10
C HIS A 65 5.77 0.63 7.99
N THR A 66 5.28 -0.62 7.90
CA THR A 66 4.23 -1.01 6.94
C THR A 66 2.88 -1.28 7.60
N ALA A 67 2.83 -1.37 8.92
CA ALA A 67 1.61 -1.65 9.65
C ALA A 67 0.54 -0.60 9.36
N ALA A 68 -0.56 -1.02 8.79
CA ALA A 68 -1.72 -0.18 8.51
C ALA A 68 -2.96 -1.03 8.24
N ARG A 69 -4.12 -0.52 8.63
CA ARG A 69 -5.41 -1.02 8.13
C ARG A 69 -5.63 -0.48 6.72
N VAL A 70 -5.85 -1.38 5.77
CA VAL A 70 -6.01 -1.07 4.34
C VAL A 70 -7.40 -1.51 3.87
N GLY A 71 -7.93 -0.84 2.85
CA GLY A 71 -9.22 -1.17 2.23
C GLY A 71 -10.40 -0.43 2.86
N GLU A 72 -11.60 -1.00 2.74
CA GLU A 72 -12.86 -0.35 3.17
C GLU A 72 -13.46 -0.97 4.44
N ALA A 73 -12.92 -2.09 4.93
CA ALA A 73 -13.45 -2.80 6.08
C ALA A 73 -12.96 -2.19 7.39
N GLY A 74 -13.89 -1.74 8.22
CA GLY A 74 -13.62 -1.17 9.55
C GLY A 74 -14.34 0.14 9.79
N THR A 75 -14.35 0.56 11.05
CA THR A 75 -14.88 1.86 11.46
C THR A 75 -13.83 2.96 11.29
N PRO A 76 -14.23 4.24 11.15
CA PRO A 76 -13.27 5.36 11.15
C PRO A 76 -12.33 5.32 12.38
N ALA A 77 -12.85 5.00 13.56
CA ALA A 77 -12.06 4.91 14.79
C ALA A 77 -10.95 3.84 14.68
N GLN A 78 -11.25 2.68 14.06
CA GLN A 78 -10.24 1.64 13.83
C GLN A 78 -9.16 2.08 12.85
N PHE A 79 -9.51 2.81 11.78
CA PHE A 79 -8.51 3.39 10.87
C PHE A 79 -7.62 4.41 11.60
N TRP A 80 -8.21 5.32 12.39
CA TRP A 80 -7.43 6.31 13.15
C TRP A 80 -6.50 5.65 14.14
N SER A 81 -6.99 4.69 14.94
CA SER A 81 -6.19 3.97 15.92
C SER A 81 -5.03 3.21 15.26
N GLN A 82 -5.30 2.42 14.22
CA GLN A 82 -4.32 1.50 13.63
C GLN A 82 -3.40 2.15 12.59
N ASN A 83 -3.74 3.32 12.06
CA ASN A 83 -2.90 4.01 11.09
C ASN A 83 -2.24 5.25 11.70
N ALA A 84 -3.02 6.23 12.17
CA ALA A 84 -2.48 7.50 12.66
C ALA A 84 -1.84 7.37 14.04
N VAL A 85 -2.58 6.85 15.03
CA VAL A 85 -2.08 6.71 16.41
C VAL A 85 -0.91 5.70 16.47
N ALA A 86 -1.06 4.55 15.82
CA ALA A 86 0.01 3.56 15.74
C ALA A 86 1.29 4.13 15.11
N THR A 87 1.17 4.91 14.02
CA THR A 87 2.32 5.58 13.40
C THR A 87 2.96 6.59 14.36
N GLN A 88 2.15 7.39 15.07
CA GLN A 88 2.69 8.32 16.06
C GLN A 88 3.51 7.60 17.14
N HIS A 89 3.01 6.49 17.68
CA HIS A 89 3.75 5.68 18.66
C HIS A 89 5.04 5.09 18.08
N VAL A 90 5.04 4.64 16.83
CA VAL A 90 6.25 4.14 16.15
C VAL A 90 7.26 5.28 15.96
N VAL A 91 6.82 6.47 15.55
CA VAL A 91 7.67 7.65 15.42
C VAL A 91 8.33 8.01 16.76
N GLU A 92 7.55 8.04 17.84
CA GLU A 92 8.06 8.33 19.19
C GLU A 92 9.07 7.29 19.65
N ALA A 93 8.84 6.02 19.37
CA ALA A 93 9.75 4.92 19.69
C ALA A 93 11.00 4.87 18.80
N SER A 94 11.02 5.59 17.68
CA SER A 94 12.11 5.58 16.70
C SER A 94 13.16 6.68 16.92
N ALA A 95 13.16 7.40 18.04
CA ALA A 95 14.08 8.53 18.29
C ALA A 95 15.58 8.13 18.23
N GLY A 96 15.94 6.88 18.57
CA GLY A 96 17.32 6.36 18.54
C GLY A 96 17.60 5.42 17.36
N VAL A 97 16.70 5.30 16.41
CA VAL A 97 16.81 4.39 15.27
C VAL A 97 17.69 5.00 14.17
N GLY A 98 18.50 4.16 13.51
CA GLY A 98 19.36 4.60 12.39
C GLY A 98 18.56 5.21 11.25
N ARG A 99 17.45 4.57 10.84
CA ARG A 99 16.51 5.05 9.82
C ARG A 99 15.08 4.52 10.06
N LEU A 100 14.08 5.38 9.92
CA LEU A 100 12.67 5.01 9.82
C LEU A 100 12.20 5.15 8.36
N LEU A 101 11.85 4.05 7.72
CA LEU A 101 11.18 4.03 6.42
C LEU A 101 9.67 3.90 6.64
N HIS A 102 8.90 4.93 6.31
CA HIS A 102 7.44 4.90 6.41
C HIS A 102 6.77 4.62 5.06
N LEU A 103 5.90 3.61 5.03
CA LEU A 103 5.07 3.30 3.85
C LEU A 103 3.77 4.11 3.92
N SER A 104 3.72 5.22 3.17
CA SER A 104 2.51 6.01 2.91
C SER A 104 1.71 5.42 1.74
N SER A 105 1.14 6.23 0.87
CA SER A 105 0.42 5.82 -0.35
C SER A 105 0.21 7.03 -1.27
N ILE A 106 0.11 6.80 -2.58
CA ILE A 106 -0.30 7.83 -3.55
C ILE A 106 -1.69 8.42 -3.27
N VAL A 107 -2.57 7.71 -2.56
CA VAL A 107 -3.92 8.18 -2.22
C VAL A 107 -3.92 9.46 -1.37
N VAL A 108 -2.81 9.81 -0.72
CA VAL A 108 -2.68 11.03 0.10
C VAL A 108 -2.84 12.31 -0.71
N HIS A 109 -2.62 12.28 -2.02
CA HIS A 109 -2.84 13.43 -2.89
C HIS A 109 -4.32 13.75 -3.11
N GLY A 110 -5.21 12.80 -2.81
CA GLY A 110 -6.65 12.97 -3.06
C GLY A 110 -6.98 13.07 -4.55
N HIS A 111 -7.95 13.90 -4.88
CA HIS A 111 -8.42 14.10 -6.25
C HIS A 111 -7.94 15.43 -6.82
N GLY A 112 -7.83 15.52 -8.17
CA GLY A 112 -7.51 16.76 -8.88
C GLY A 112 -6.01 17.12 -8.84
N ALA A 113 -5.15 16.14 -8.62
CA ALA A 113 -3.72 16.29 -8.78
C ALA A 113 -3.36 16.51 -10.27
N PRO A 114 -2.24 17.19 -10.59
CA PRO A 114 -1.75 17.30 -11.95
C PRO A 114 -1.34 15.94 -12.52
N ASP A 115 -1.18 15.83 -13.82
CA ASP A 115 -0.74 14.62 -14.50
C ASP A 115 0.54 14.88 -15.33
N PRO A 116 1.67 14.27 -14.99
CA PRO A 116 1.92 13.41 -13.81
C PRO A 116 1.96 14.20 -12.48
N CYS A 117 1.45 13.62 -11.41
CA CYS A 117 1.50 14.21 -10.07
C CYS A 117 2.92 14.13 -9.50
N PRO A 118 3.58 15.24 -9.12
CA PRO A 118 4.86 15.21 -8.44
C PRO A 118 4.69 15.03 -6.92
N GLU A 119 5.76 14.66 -6.22
CA GLU A 119 5.75 14.45 -4.77
C GLU A 119 5.44 15.72 -3.97
N GLU A 120 5.78 16.88 -4.51
CA GLU A 120 5.57 18.22 -3.91
C GLU A 120 4.10 18.67 -3.95
N HIS A 121 3.26 17.98 -4.76
CA HIS A 121 1.84 18.30 -4.77
C HIS A 121 1.22 18.08 -3.40
N PRO A 122 0.42 19.02 -2.87
CA PRO A 122 -0.12 18.93 -1.53
C PRO A 122 -0.90 17.66 -1.28
N VAL A 123 -0.71 17.05 -0.11
CA VAL A 123 -1.53 15.95 0.38
C VAL A 123 -2.82 16.50 0.99
N ARG A 124 -3.95 15.80 0.80
CA ARG A 124 -5.29 16.29 1.18
C ARG A 124 -6.15 15.17 1.76
N PRO A 125 -6.76 15.39 2.93
CA PRO A 125 -7.83 14.52 3.40
C PRO A 125 -9.04 14.61 2.44
N THR A 126 -9.73 13.49 2.26
CA THR A 126 -10.85 13.35 1.31
C THR A 126 -12.16 12.95 1.99
N GLY A 127 -12.17 12.76 3.32
CA GLY A 127 -13.26 12.13 4.06
C GLY A 127 -13.26 10.60 3.95
N ASN A 128 -12.27 10.03 3.27
CA ASN A 128 -12.03 8.59 3.30
C ASN A 128 -11.13 8.24 4.49
N PRO A 129 -11.60 7.41 5.46
CA PRO A 129 -10.82 7.10 6.66
C PRO A 129 -9.42 6.56 6.36
N TYR A 130 -9.25 5.77 5.29
CA TYR A 130 -7.93 5.29 4.89
C TYR A 130 -7.04 6.44 4.42
N THR A 131 -7.49 7.25 3.46
CA THR A 131 -6.74 8.41 2.95
C THR A 131 -6.41 9.38 4.08
N ASP A 132 -7.41 9.76 4.87
CA ASP A 132 -7.26 10.77 5.93
C ASP A 132 -6.25 10.32 6.99
N THR A 133 -6.27 9.04 7.36
CA THR A 133 -5.31 8.49 8.32
C THR A 133 -3.91 8.29 7.74
N LYS A 134 -3.77 8.02 6.43
CA LYS A 134 -2.46 8.01 5.76
C LYS A 134 -1.86 9.41 5.68
N VAL A 135 -2.68 10.45 5.41
CA VAL A 135 -2.25 11.85 5.46
C VAL A 135 -1.76 12.23 6.86
N ALA A 136 -2.55 11.90 7.91
CA ALA A 136 -2.18 12.19 9.29
C ALA A 136 -0.90 11.46 9.72
N ALA A 137 -0.75 10.19 9.35
CA ALA A 137 0.43 9.39 9.62
C ALA A 137 1.69 9.95 8.95
N GLU A 138 1.59 10.30 7.67
CA GLU A 138 2.69 10.90 6.90
C GLU A 138 3.13 12.24 7.51
N HIS A 139 2.17 13.11 7.86
CA HIS A 139 2.47 14.37 8.53
C HIS A 139 3.19 14.16 9.87
N ALA A 140 2.77 13.18 10.68
CA ALA A 140 3.43 12.88 11.95
C ALA A 140 4.90 12.48 11.75
N VAL A 141 5.19 11.67 10.72
CA VAL A 141 6.55 11.26 10.36
C VAL A 141 7.39 12.45 9.89
N LEU A 142 6.87 13.23 8.92
CA LEU A 142 7.60 14.37 8.33
C LEU A 142 7.84 15.50 9.34
N LEU A 143 6.87 15.80 10.20
CA LEU A 143 7.02 16.78 11.28
C LEU A 143 8.09 16.33 12.30
N ALA A 144 8.14 15.05 12.63
CA ALA A 144 9.15 14.52 13.52
C ALA A 144 10.55 14.54 12.89
N ALA A 145 10.65 14.26 11.58
CA ALA A 145 11.89 14.35 10.83
C ALA A 145 12.38 15.80 10.72
N ALA A 146 11.50 16.74 10.38
CA ALA A 146 11.83 18.17 10.30
C ALA A 146 12.29 18.75 11.64
N ALA A 147 11.74 18.24 12.75
CA ALA A 147 12.16 18.61 14.11
C ALA A 147 13.45 17.89 14.56
N GLY A 148 14.09 17.09 13.72
CA GLY A 148 15.31 16.32 14.04
C GLY A 148 15.09 15.20 15.08
N ARG A 149 13.84 14.83 15.38
CA ARG A 149 13.52 13.80 16.38
C ARG A 149 13.71 12.38 15.87
N VAL A 150 13.54 12.17 14.57
CA VAL A 150 13.72 10.88 13.91
C VAL A 150 14.40 11.06 12.54
N ARG A 151 15.18 10.07 12.13
CA ARG A 151 15.79 10.01 10.80
C ARG A 151 14.86 9.25 9.87
N ALA A 152 13.86 9.93 9.32
CA ALA A 152 12.82 9.26 8.54
C ALA A 152 12.89 9.57 7.04
N THR A 153 12.36 8.64 6.26
CA THR A 153 12.08 8.76 4.83
C THR A 153 10.69 8.19 4.57
N VAL A 154 9.93 8.81 3.68
CA VAL A 154 8.59 8.38 3.31
C VAL A 154 8.57 7.87 1.87
N VAL A 155 7.92 6.74 1.62
CA VAL A 155 7.59 6.30 0.27
C VAL A 155 6.08 6.21 0.10
N ARG A 156 5.60 6.59 -1.08
CA ARG A 156 4.18 6.53 -1.49
C ARG A 156 4.03 5.50 -2.60
N PRO A 157 3.75 4.22 -2.27
CA PRO A 157 3.50 3.20 -3.27
C PRO A 157 2.23 3.48 -4.06
N GLY A 158 2.19 2.98 -5.32
CA GLY A 158 1.00 2.92 -6.15
C GLY A 158 0.07 1.76 -5.78
N ASP A 159 -0.62 1.21 -6.77
CA ASP A 159 -1.53 0.06 -6.64
C ASP A 159 -0.71 -1.24 -6.59
N VAL A 160 -0.29 -1.62 -5.39
CA VAL A 160 0.68 -2.71 -5.24
C VAL A 160 0.04 -4.07 -5.46
N TYR A 161 0.44 -4.74 -6.52
CA TYR A 161 -0.04 -6.07 -6.90
C TYR A 161 1.09 -7.11 -6.91
N GLY A 162 0.72 -8.37 -7.08
CA GLY A 162 1.65 -9.49 -7.15
C GLY A 162 1.29 -10.60 -6.17
N PRO A 163 2.19 -11.59 -6.01
CA PRO A 163 2.04 -12.69 -5.06
C PRO A 163 1.73 -12.21 -3.64
N GLY A 164 0.63 -12.69 -3.04
CA GLY A 164 0.22 -12.31 -1.70
C GLY A 164 -0.59 -11.01 -1.58
N SER A 165 -0.76 -10.21 -2.64
CA SER A 165 -1.57 -9.00 -2.61
C SER A 165 -3.05 -9.33 -2.49
N ARG A 166 -3.62 -9.13 -1.28
CA ARG A 166 -5.04 -9.37 -1.06
C ARG A 166 -5.92 -8.35 -1.79
N GLN A 167 -5.54 -7.09 -1.76
CA GLN A 167 -6.37 -5.99 -2.29
C GLN A 167 -6.44 -5.98 -3.82
N TRP A 168 -5.29 -6.03 -4.48
CA TRP A 168 -5.17 -5.83 -5.93
C TRP A 168 -5.07 -7.12 -6.73
N THR A 169 -4.88 -8.28 -6.07
CA THR A 169 -4.78 -9.58 -6.74
C THR A 169 -5.87 -10.53 -6.28
N VAL A 170 -5.82 -11.04 -5.05
CA VAL A 170 -6.72 -12.11 -4.59
C VAL A 170 -8.19 -11.69 -4.64
N ARG A 171 -8.52 -10.53 -4.05
CA ARG A 171 -9.91 -10.02 -4.04
C ARG A 171 -10.44 -9.75 -5.46
N ALA A 172 -9.61 -9.23 -6.36
CA ALA A 172 -10.01 -9.01 -7.74
C ALA A 172 -10.35 -10.33 -8.44
N VAL A 173 -9.49 -11.34 -8.31
CA VAL A 173 -9.71 -12.70 -8.84
C VAL A 173 -10.98 -13.32 -8.24
N GLU A 174 -11.17 -13.27 -6.92
CA GLU A 174 -12.37 -13.78 -6.24
C GLU A 174 -13.65 -13.10 -6.75
N MET A 175 -13.64 -11.79 -6.92
CA MET A 175 -14.81 -11.04 -7.42
C MET A 175 -15.12 -11.37 -8.89
N ILE A 176 -14.09 -11.48 -9.73
CA ILE A 176 -14.24 -11.84 -11.14
C ILE A 176 -14.77 -13.28 -11.26
N LYS A 177 -14.19 -14.23 -10.53
CA LYS A 177 -14.61 -15.64 -10.48
C LYS A 177 -16.06 -15.80 -10.02
N ALA A 178 -16.49 -14.95 -9.08
CA ALA A 178 -17.87 -14.93 -8.57
C ALA A 178 -18.86 -14.15 -9.47
N GLY A 179 -18.44 -13.61 -10.63
CA GLY A 179 -19.28 -12.79 -11.52
C GLY A 179 -19.74 -11.47 -10.91
N ARG A 180 -19.08 -11.00 -9.84
CA ARG A 180 -19.44 -9.78 -9.08
C ARG A 180 -18.56 -8.58 -9.41
N PHE A 181 -17.69 -8.70 -10.42
CA PHE A 181 -16.81 -7.64 -10.86
C PHE A 181 -17.32 -7.02 -12.15
N ALA A 182 -17.47 -5.71 -12.17
CA ALA A 182 -17.75 -4.93 -13.37
C ALA A 182 -16.78 -3.76 -13.47
N LEU A 183 -16.34 -3.45 -14.68
CA LEU A 183 -15.61 -2.22 -14.96
C LEU A 183 -16.58 -1.05 -14.93
N VAL A 184 -16.13 0.09 -14.41
CA VAL A 184 -16.89 1.34 -14.48
C VAL A 184 -16.13 2.25 -15.43
N ASP A 185 -16.79 2.63 -16.53
CA ASP A 185 -16.21 3.51 -17.56
C ASP A 185 -14.79 3.10 -17.98
N GLY A 186 -14.65 1.86 -18.39
CA GLY A 186 -13.45 1.02 -18.51
C GLY A 186 -12.15 1.64 -19.04
N ASP A 187 -12.18 2.83 -19.61
CA ASP A 187 -11.02 3.43 -20.29
C ASP A 187 -10.68 4.86 -19.78
N ARG A 188 -11.43 5.42 -18.83
CA ARG A 188 -11.21 6.80 -18.35
C ARG A 188 -10.38 6.89 -17.07
N GLY A 189 -10.42 5.89 -16.21
CA GLY A 189 -9.59 5.85 -15.00
C GLY A 189 -8.18 5.37 -15.31
N ILE A 190 -7.22 5.83 -14.53
CA ILE A 190 -5.83 5.39 -14.59
C ILE A 190 -5.45 4.79 -13.25
N LEU A 191 -5.00 3.55 -13.26
CA LEU A 191 -4.37 2.88 -12.13
C LEU A 191 -2.84 3.04 -12.24
N SER A 192 -2.17 2.99 -11.12
CA SER A 192 -0.70 3.01 -11.03
C SER A 192 -0.17 1.67 -10.48
N PRO A 193 -0.35 0.54 -11.23
CA PRO A 193 0.03 -0.77 -10.77
C PRO A 193 1.54 -0.83 -10.55
N THR A 194 1.92 -1.27 -9.35
CA THR A 194 3.31 -1.39 -8.94
C THR A 194 3.55 -2.81 -8.46
N PHE A 195 4.49 -3.49 -9.06
CA PHE A 195 4.79 -4.85 -8.64
C PHE A 195 5.48 -4.84 -7.28
N VAL A 196 5.16 -5.82 -6.43
CA VAL A 196 5.60 -5.82 -5.02
C VAL A 196 7.13 -5.73 -4.86
N SER A 197 7.91 -6.40 -5.72
CA SER A 197 9.37 -6.32 -5.63
C SER A 197 9.91 -4.92 -5.94
N ASP A 198 9.26 -4.16 -6.81
CA ASP A 198 9.65 -2.78 -7.11
C ASP A 198 9.39 -1.85 -5.93
N VAL A 199 8.28 -2.07 -5.19
CA VAL A 199 8.02 -1.33 -3.95
C VAL A 199 9.08 -1.60 -2.90
N VAL A 200 9.49 -2.86 -2.75
CA VAL A 200 10.55 -3.24 -1.82
C VAL A 200 11.88 -2.62 -2.25
N ALA A 201 12.25 -2.74 -3.53
CA ALA A 201 13.49 -2.18 -4.05
C ALA A 201 13.55 -0.66 -3.88
N GLY A 202 12.46 0.06 -4.25
CA GLY A 202 12.38 1.51 -4.09
C GLY A 202 12.41 1.96 -2.64
N GLY A 203 11.70 1.25 -1.77
CA GLY A 203 11.71 1.53 -0.33
C GLY A 203 13.09 1.33 0.30
N LEU A 204 13.78 0.23 -0.03
CA LEU A 204 15.12 -0.02 0.49
C LEU A 204 16.16 0.95 -0.10
N ALA A 205 16.05 1.32 -1.39
CA ALA A 205 16.87 2.37 -1.97
C ALA A 205 16.69 3.71 -1.23
N ALA A 206 15.46 4.06 -0.90
CA ALA A 206 15.17 5.27 -0.11
C ALA A 206 15.68 5.17 1.34
N ALA A 207 15.64 3.99 1.95
CA ALA A 207 16.19 3.77 3.29
C ALA A 207 17.71 3.86 3.32
N ASP A 208 18.39 3.38 2.27
CA ASP A 208 19.85 3.34 2.20
C ASP A 208 20.48 4.68 1.78
N HIS A 209 19.71 5.58 1.11
CA HIS A 209 20.26 6.82 0.54
C HIS A 209 20.32 7.95 1.57
N ALA A 210 21.47 8.63 1.66
CA ALA A 210 21.68 9.71 2.62
C ALA A 210 20.75 10.92 2.34
N ASP A 211 20.62 11.32 1.08
CA ASP A 211 19.82 12.48 0.66
C ASP A 211 18.30 12.21 0.69
N ALA A 212 17.88 11.01 1.08
CA ALA A 212 16.48 10.68 1.26
C ALA A 212 15.93 11.05 2.65
N LEU A 213 16.79 11.54 3.56
CA LEU A 213 16.36 11.95 4.91
C LEU A 213 15.42 13.15 4.85
N GLY A 214 14.25 12.99 5.49
CA GLY A 214 13.19 14.01 5.50
C GLY A 214 12.39 14.10 4.21
N GLU A 215 12.73 13.27 3.22
CA GLU A 215 12.14 13.33 1.89
C GLU A 215 11.01 12.31 1.68
N THR A 216 10.19 12.60 0.69
CA THR A 216 9.11 11.71 0.22
C THR A 216 9.34 11.32 -1.23
N PHE A 217 9.09 10.06 -1.57
CA PHE A 217 9.23 9.53 -2.92
C PHE A 217 8.01 8.76 -3.37
N HIS A 218 7.58 8.98 -4.61
CA HIS A 218 6.66 8.07 -5.27
C HIS A 218 7.39 6.79 -5.69
N VAL A 219 6.82 5.66 -5.33
CA VAL A 219 7.31 4.34 -5.71
C VAL A 219 6.19 3.63 -6.44
N THR A 220 6.04 3.96 -7.73
CA THR A 220 4.97 3.45 -8.60
C THR A 220 5.54 2.72 -9.80
N GLY A 221 4.69 2.02 -10.56
CA GLY A 221 5.12 1.35 -11.80
C GLY A 221 5.49 2.29 -12.94
N GLY A 222 5.48 3.61 -12.71
CA GLY A 222 5.86 4.65 -13.68
C GLY A 222 4.79 4.93 -14.73
N ALA A 223 4.30 3.89 -15.42
CA ALA A 223 3.24 4.02 -16.40
C ALA A 223 1.87 3.73 -15.79
N GLY A 224 0.91 4.62 -16.04
CA GLY A 224 -0.48 4.35 -15.71
C GLY A 224 -1.14 3.40 -16.70
N VAL A 225 -2.11 2.63 -16.25
CA VAL A 225 -2.90 1.75 -17.13
C VAL A 225 -4.39 1.86 -16.83
N SER A 226 -5.23 1.63 -17.84
CA SER A 226 -6.68 1.60 -17.60
C SER A 226 -7.07 0.39 -16.73
N PRO A 227 -8.17 0.51 -15.94
CA PRO A 227 -8.71 -0.62 -15.19
C PRO A 227 -9.00 -1.83 -16.07
N ARG A 228 -9.41 -1.61 -17.33
CA ARG A 228 -9.64 -2.70 -18.31
C ARG A 228 -8.37 -3.47 -18.62
N VAL A 229 -7.25 -2.78 -18.81
CA VAL A 229 -5.95 -3.42 -19.06
C VAL A 229 -5.51 -4.20 -17.82
N PHE A 230 -5.58 -3.59 -16.65
CA PHE A 230 -5.12 -4.23 -15.41
C PHE A 230 -5.97 -5.46 -15.04
N PHE A 231 -7.27 -5.28 -14.83
CA PHE A 231 -8.18 -6.37 -14.43
C PHE A 231 -8.47 -7.35 -15.57
N GLY A 232 -8.30 -6.93 -16.82
CA GLY A 232 -8.39 -7.79 -18.01
C GLY A 232 -7.39 -8.95 -17.98
N ASN A 233 -6.21 -8.76 -17.36
CA ASN A 233 -5.26 -9.86 -17.15
C ASN A 233 -5.84 -10.96 -16.25
N TYR A 234 -6.48 -10.61 -15.14
CA TYR A 234 -7.11 -11.62 -14.26
C TYR A 234 -8.29 -12.31 -14.94
N ALA A 235 -9.09 -11.55 -15.70
CA ALA A 235 -10.19 -12.14 -16.48
C ALA A 235 -9.69 -13.15 -17.52
N ARG A 236 -8.58 -12.84 -18.21
CA ARG A 236 -7.92 -13.75 -19.14
C ARG A 236 -7.42 -15.02 -18.43
N MET A 237 -6.80 -14.90 -17.27
CA MET A 237 -6.34 -16.04 -16.45
C MET A 237 -7.49 -16.98 -16.08
N LEU A 238 -8.68 -16.42 -15.84
CA LEU A 238 -9.91 -17.15 -15.50
C LEU A 238 -10.74 -17.60 -16.72
N GLY A 239 -10.36 -17.22 -17.94
CA GLY A 239 -11.12 -17.55 -19.17
C GLY A 239 -12.48 -16.85 -19.28
N VAL A 240 -12.67 -15.70 -18.59
CA VAL A 240 -13.93 -14.95 -18.60
C VAL A 240 -13.77 -13.57 -19.24
N ARG A 241 -14.90 -12.97 -19.63
CA ARG A 241 -14.94 -11.59 -20.13
C ARG A 241 -15.43 -10.65 -19.05
N LEU A 242 -14.79 -9.50 -18.92
CA LEU A 242 -15.29 -8.41 -18.09
C LEU A 242 -16.33 -7.61 -18.86
N TRP A 243 -17.42 -7.31 -18.20
CA TRP A 243 -18.43 -6.36 -18.66
C TRP A 243 -18.23 -5.01 -17.98
N SER A 244 -18.75 -3.96 -18.59
CA SER A 244 -18.66 -2.60 -18.05
C SER A 244 -20.04 -1.99 -17.88
N VAL A 245 -20.14 -1.11 -16.90
CA VAL A 245 -21.34 -0.32 -16.64
C VAL A 245 -21.03 1.17 -16.86
N PRO A 246 -21.97 1.93 -17.42
CA PRO A 246 -21.84 3.38 -17.48
C PRO A 246 -21.68 3.99 -16.09
N PRO A 247 -20.87 5.06 -15.93
CA PRO A 247 -20.66 5.70 -14.63
C PRO A 247 -21.94 6.17 -13.94
N VAL A 248 -22.92 6.63 -14.73
CA VAL A 248 -24.23 7.06 -14.22
C VAL A 248 -24.96 5.89 -13.55
N VAL A 249 -24.96 4.71 -14.17
CA VAL A 249 -25.57 3.49 -13.62
C VAL A 249 -24.81 3.05 -12.37
N ALA A 250 -23.48 3.04 -12.40
CA ALA A 250 -22.66 2.68 -11.26
C ALA A 250 -22.90 3.62 -10.07
N ARG A 251 -22.97 4.94 -10.30
CA ARG A 251 -23.26 5.94 -9.25
C ARG A 251 -24.65 5.75 -8.64
N ALA A 252 -25.67 5.51 -9.47
CA ALA A 252 -27.02 5.28 -8.99
C ALA A 252 -27.14 3.97 -8.19
N ALA A 253 -26.43 2.91 -8.62
CA ALA A 253 -26.46 1.61 -7.95
C ALA A 253 -25.63 1.58 -6.65
N ALA A 254 -24.56 2.37 -6.54
CA ALA A 254 -23.63 2.32 -5.42
C ALA A 254 -24.28 2.43 -4.03
N PRO A 255 -25.21 3.37 -3.74
CA PRO A 255 -25.85 3.47 -2.43
C PRO A 255 -26.72 2.25 -2.10
N VAL A 256 -27.41 1.69 -3.10
CA VAL A 256 -28.27 0.49 -2.94
C VAL A 256 -27.42 -0.73 -2.65
N VAL A 257 -26.35 -0.93 -3.45
CA VAL A 257 -25.40 -2.03 -3.25
C VAL A 257 -24.72 -1.91 -1.89
N ALA A 258 -24.35 -0.70 -1.47
CA ALA A 258 -23.73 -0.45 -0.18
C ALA A 258 -24.69 -0.75 0.99
N ALA A 259 -25.95 -0.35 0.90
CA ALA A 259 -26.96 -0.62 1.93
C ALA A 259 -27.26 -2.13 2.05
N ALA A 260 -27.46 -2.81 0.92
CA ALA A 260 -27.70 -4.25 0.89
C ALA A 260 -26.51 -5.05 1.44
N SER A 261 -25.28 -4.66 1.07
CA SER A 261 -24.06 -5.31 1.58
C SER A 261 -23.94 -5.17 3.10
N ARG A 262 -24.20 -3.95 3.65
CA ARG A 262 -24.15 -3.71 5.09
C ARG A 262 -25.22 -4.50 5.84
N ALA A 263 -26.44 -4.58 5.31
CA ALA A 263 -27.51 -5.39 5.88
C ALA A 263 -27.15 -6.88 5.99
N LEU A 264 -26.29 -7.36 5.07
CA LEU A 264 -25.76 -8.72 5.06
C LEU A 264 -24.44 -8.88 5.85
N GLY A 265 -23.98 -7.84 6.57
CA GLY A 265 -22.71 -7.87 7.29
C GLY A 265 -21.46 -7.93 6.39
N LYS A 266 -21.60 -7.56 5.10
CA LYS A 266 -20.52 -7.65 4.10
C LYS A 266 -19.99 -6.27 3.74
N THR A 267 -18.71 -6.21 3.39
CA THR A 267 -18.10 -5.01 2.81
C THR A 267 -18.68 -4.77 1.42
N PRO A 268 -19.17 -3.54 1.11
CA PRO A 268 -19.69 -3.24 -0.21
C PRO A 268 -18.65 -3.48 -1.31
N PRO A 269 -18.97 -4.19 -2.41
CA PRO A 269 -18.06 -4.35 -3.54
C PRO A 269 -17.92 -3.05 -4.36
N LEU A 270 -18.92 -2.17 -4.26
CA LEU A 270 -18.98 -0.88 -4.94
C LEU A 270 -19.40 0.18 -3.93
N SER A 271 -18.55 1.16 -3.71
CA SER A 271 -18.83 2.37 -2.95
C SER A 271 -18.57 3.59 -3.81
N GLY A 272 -19.11 4.75 -3.44
CA GLY A 272 -18.78 6.01 -4.11
C GLY A 272 -17.28 6.28 -4.14
N ARG A 273 -16.57 5.91 -3.08
CA ARG A 273 -15.12 6.06 -2.95
C ARG A 273 -14.35 5.14 -3.91
N THR A 274 -14.77 3.88 -4.04
CA THR A 274 -14.19 2.96 -5.03
C THR A 274 -14.38 3.51 -6.44
N LEU A 275 -15.57 4.05 -6.74
CA LEU A 275 -15.84 4.69 -8.03
C LEU A 275 -14.92 5.87 -8.31
N GLU A 276 -14.79 6.79 -7.37
CA GLU A 276 -13.90 7.94 -7.49
C GLU A 276 -12.46 7.51 -7.75
N TYR A 277 -12.00 6.48 -7.05
CA TYR A 277 -10.65 5.96 -7.21
C TYR A 277 -10.42 5.34 -8.60
N VAL A 278 -11.28 4.43 -9.05
CA VAL A 278 -11.08 3.72 -10.32
C VAL A 278 -11.40 4.57 -11.55
N THR A 279 -12.02 5.73 -11.37
CA THR A 279 -12.29 6.72 -12.44
C THR A 279 -11.36 7.93 -12.37
N HIS A 280 -10.40 7.96 -11.43
CA HIS A 280 -9.43 9.04 -11.31
C HIS A 280 -8.48 9.03 -12.52
N PRO A 281 -8.39 10.11 -13.30
CA PRO A 281 -7.41 10.24 -14.35
C PRO A 281 -6.10 10.79 -13.77
N GLY A 282 -4.97 10.22 -14.16
CA GLY A 282 -3.66 10.78 -13.82
C GLY A 282 -2.68 9.74 -13.32
N THR A 283 -1.41 10.06 -13.51
CA THR A 283 -0.26 9.24 -13.13
C THR A 283 0.56 9.95 -12.05
N TYR A 284 1.56 9.27 -11.54
CA TYR A 284 2.45 9.80 -10.50
C TYR A 284 3.89 9.77 -11.01
N SER A 285 4.58 10.90 -10.91
CA SER A 285 5.97 11.01 -11.34
C SER A 285 6.88 10.14 -10.48
N VAL A 286 7.83 9.46 -11.10
CA VAL A 286 8.92 8.73 -10.43
C VAL A 286 10.28 9.40 -10.67
N GLU A 287 10.29 10.59 -11.25
CA GLU A 287 11.52 11.28 -11.66
C GLU A 287 12.39 11.70 -10.46
N LYS A 288 11.76 12.03 -9.32
CA LYS A 288 12.50 12.31 -8.08
C LYS A 288 13.21 11.07 -7.57
N ALA A 289 12.53 9.93 -7.52
CA ALA A 289 13.14 8.66 -7.13
C ALA A 289 14.27 8.26 -8.08
N ALA A 290 14.09 8.45 -9.39
CA ALA A 290 15.14 8.19 -10.38
C ALA A 290 16.36 9.09 -10.19
N ARG A 291 16.16 10.38 -9.97
CA ARG A 291 17.26 11.36 -9.84
C ARG A 291 18.00 11.22 -8.52
N VAL A 292 17.28 11.04 -7.40
CA VAL A 292 17.89 11.04 -6.07
C VAL A 292 18.35 9.65 -5.67
N LEU A 293 17.52 8.62 -5.89
CA LEU A 293 17.78 7.26 -5.42
C LEU A 293 18.43 6.37 -6.49
N GLY A 294 18.50 6.83 -7.74
CA GLY A 294 18.88 5.98 -8.88
C GLY A 294 17.87 4.86 -9.14
N TRP A 295 16.65 4.96 -8.59
CA TRP A 295 15.65 3.91 -8.68
C TRP A 295 14.60 4.20 -9.76
N ARG A 296 14.29 3.18 -10.53
CA ARG A 296 13.13 3.11 -11.44
C ARG A 296 12.45 1.74 -11.30
N PRO A 297 11.13 1.63 -11.57
CA PRO A 297 10.47 0.34 -11.58
C PRO A 297 11.10 -0.58 -12.64
N ALA A 298 11.43 -1.80 -12.25
CA ALA A 298 12.09 -2.79 -13.11
C ALA A 298 11.11 -3.79 -13.71
N VAL A 299 9.97 -4.04 -13.05
CA VAL A 299 9.00 -5.05 -13.45
C VAL A 299 7.82 -4.41 -14.19
N GLY A 300 7.78 -4.56 -15.51
CA GLY A 300 6.65 -4.12 -16.31
C GLY A 300 5.37 -4.93 -16.02
N LEU A 301 4.19 -4.36 -16.37
CA LEU A 301 2.90 -4.98 -16.07
C LEU A 301 2.79 -6.42 -16.60
N ASN A 302 3.22 -6.67 -17.84
CA ASN A 302 3.12 -8.01 -18.45
C ASN A 302 3.93 -9.05 -17.66
N GLU A 303 5.16 -8.74 -17.31
CA GLU A 303 6.03 -9.61 -16.52
C GLU A 303 5.46 -9.83 -15.11
N GLY A 304 5.04 -8.76 -14.44
CA GLY A 304 4.41 -8.83 -13.12
C GLY A 304 3.15 -9.70 -13.13
N MET A 305 2.34 -9.61 -14.20
CA MET A 305 1.14 -10.44 -14.35
C MET A 305 1.48 -11.92 -14.61
N VAL A 306 2.54 -12.24 -15.36
CA VAL A 306 3.02 -13.61 -15.54
C VAL A 306 3.45 -14.22 -14.19
N ARG A 307 4.25 -13.47 -13.41
CA ARG A 307 4.68 -13.91 -12.07
C ARG A 307 3.50 -14.08 -11.11
N THR A 308 2.51 -13.18 -11.21
CA THR A 308 1.29 -13.23 -10.40
C THR A 308 0.42 -14.43 -10.79
N GLU A 309 0.27 -14.72 -12.08
CA GLU A 309 -0.47 -15.89 -12.58
C GLU A 309 0.16 -17.20 -12.10
N ALA A 310 1.48 -17.32 -12.17
CA ALA A 310 2.19 -18.50 -11.67
C ALA A 310 1.90 -18.76 -10.19
N TRP A 311 1.94 -17.69 -9.37
CA TRP A 311 1.60 -17.78 -7.94
C TRP A 311 0.11 -18.12 -7.72
N LEU A 312 -0.83 -17.48 -8.44
CA LEU A 312 -2.26 -17.74 -8.31
C LEU A 312 -2.60 -19.20 -8.64
N ARG A 313 -1.91 -19.80 -9.65
CA ARG A 313 -2.07 -21.21 -10.00
C ARG A 313 -1.53 -22.12 -8.91
N ALA A 314 -0.37 -21.81 -8.33
CA ALA A 314 0.21 -22.56 -7.22
C ALA A 314 -0.69 -22.57 -5.98
N GLU A 315 -1.41 -21.45 -5.72
CA GLU A 315 -2.39 -21.34 -4.63
C GLU A 315 -3.77 -21.90 -4.98
N GLY A 316 -4.00 -22.40 -6.21
CA GLY A 316 -5.30 -22.90 -6.65
C GLY A 316 -6.40 -21.84 -6.79
N LEU A 317 -6.00 -20.57 -6.98
CA LEU A 317 -6.93 -19.45 -7.09
C LEU A 317 -7.43 -19.22 -8.52
N VAL A 318 -6.67 -19.67 -9.53
CA VAL A 318 -7.02 -19.65 -10.96
C VAL A 318 -6.75 -20.99 -11.63
#